data_d012a43a861239dfb0f4a39891756ea0
#
_entry.id   d012a43a861239dfb0f4a39891756ea0
#
_cell.length_a   1.000
_cell.length_b   1.000
_cell.length_c   1.000
_cell.angle_alpha   90.00
_cell.angle_beta   90.00
_cell.angle_gamma   90.00
#
_symmetry.space_group_name_H-M   'P 1'
#
loop_
_entity.id
_entity.type
_entity.pdbx_description
1 polymer ?
#
loop_
_entity_poly.entity_id
_entity_poly.type
_entity_poly.pdbx_seq_one_letter_code
_entity_poly.pdbx_strand_id
1 'polypeptide(L)'
;SLVASEFVTKIDELINFFKGTFYGYQYNDDFGFEYKVEDALKDVEKFGFLNIQGTELKATPLGRRVSELYLDPSAAFDLIQGLKKLTSDFEDIVLLHLISSNAEMYPWTNIQKKDYEWLEETTEELVDKIVTKAPKEWDYEYVEFLKKTKTAVLVRDWIMELNEDYLLENYNVPPGELRNKISTAEWLLYGASELCVLLGEMEKISGINKLKFRIKNGIKEELIPLVKLRGIGRVRARKLFNAGIKNVLGLRNVSTEKIAGLIGSEKVAQSIKKQVGHKRMTEADFENF
;
A
#
# COMPACT_ATOMS: atom_id res chain seq x y z
N SER A 1 13.97 -0.45 15.50
CA SER A 1 15.15 -0.05 14.69
C SER A 1 16.47 -0.19 15.44
N LEU A 2 16.60 0.26 16.71
CA LEU A 2 17.88 0.21 17.47
C LEU A 2 18.49 -1.20 17.55
N VAL A 3 17.67 -2.22 17.83
CA VAL A 3 18.11 -3.63 17.86
C VAL A 3 18.37 -4.17 16.46
N ALA A 4 17.58 -3.74 15.46
CA ALA A 4 17.75 -4.17 14.07
C ALA A 4 19.05 -3.66 13.44
N SER A 5 19.51 -2.47 13.86
CA SER A 5 20.82 -1.90 13.47
C SER A 5 22.00 -2.36 14.32
N GLU A 6 21.75 -3.22 15.32
CA GLU A 6 22.75 -3.70 16.31
C GLU A 6 23.38 -2.58 17.14
N PHE A 7 22.74 -1.40 17.18
CA PHE A 7 23.19 -0.29 18.03
C PHE A 7 22.96 -0.58 19.52
N VAL A 8 21.91 -1.35 19.84
CA VAL A 8 21.58 -1.87 21.16
C VAL A 8 21.39 -3.37 21.06
N THR A 9 22.04 -4.12 21.96
CA THR A 9 21.99 -5.59 21.98
C THR A 9 21.48 -6.16 23.30
N LYS A 10 21.27 -5.32 24.32
CA LYS A 10 20.79 -5.73 25.65
C LYS A 10 19.63 -4.86 26.12
N ILE A 11 18.81 -5.46 27.00
CA ILE A 11 17.65 -4.79 27.60
C ILE A 11 18.07 -3.54 28.36
N ASP A 12 19.10 -3.65 29.21
CA ASP A 12 19.59 -2.52 30.02
C ASP A 12 20.12 -1.37 29.15
N GLU A 13 20.79 -1.69 28.03
CA GLU A 13 21.28 -0.68 27.08
C GLU A 13 20.08 0.05 26.43
N LEU A 14 19.00 -0.69 26.10
CA LEU A 14 17.79 -0.12 25.51
C LEU A 14 17.08 0.81 26.51
N ILE A 15 16.91 0.37 27.74
CA ILE A 15 16.30 1.17 28.81
C ILE A 15 17.11 2.46 29.04
N ASN A 16 18.43 2.34 29.16
CA ASN A 16 19.30 3.49 29.35
C ASN A 16 19.29 4.46 28.17
N PHE A 17 19.24 3.94 26.95
CA PHE A 17 19.08 4.76 25.74
C PHE A 17 17.79 5.59 25.82
N PHE A 18 16.65 4.94 26.11
CA PHE A 18 15.37 5.65 26.16
C PHE A 18 15.27 6.61 27.35
N LYS A 19 15.88 6.31 28.52
CA LYS A 19 15.97 7.24 29.63
C LYS A 19 16.72 8.53 29.26
N GLY A 20 17.68 8.45 28.34
CA GLY A 20 18.39 9.60 27.79
C GLY A 20 17.64 10.41 26.75
N THR A 21 16.44 9.99 26.33
CA THR A 21 15.62 10.72 25.35
C THR A 21 14.68 11.72 26.01
N PHE A 22 14.10 12.62 25.20
CA PHE A 22 13.06 13.55 25.67
C PHE A 22 11.84 12.80 26.27
N TYR A 23 11.48 11.67 25.71
CA TYR A 23 10.42 10.81 26.26
C TYR A 23 10.76 10.32 27.66
N GLY A 24 11.98 9.80 27.89
CA GLY A 24 12.44 9.38 29.20
C GLY A 24 12.49 10.54 30.20
N TYR A 25 12.94 11.72 29.76
CA TYR A 25 12.95 12.94 30.58
C TYR A 25 11.55 13.36 31.06
N GLN A 26 10.52 13.19 30.25
CA GLN A 26 9.14 13.50 30.64
C GLN A 26 8.50 12.46 31.57
N TYR A 27 9.09 11.28 31.68
CA TYR A 27 8.56 10.18 32.46
C TYR A 27 9.10 10.27 33.89
N ASN A 28 8.26 10.66 34.84
CA ASN A 28 8.66 10.86 36.25
C ASN A 28 8.65 9.57 37.10
N ASP A 29 8.38 8.41 36.51
CA ASP A 29 8.31 7.10 37.16
C ASP A 29 9.23 6.09 36.48
N ASP A 30 10.37 5.85 37.04
CA ASP A 30 11.38 4.93 36.52
C ASP A 30 10.87 3.49 36.43
N PHE A 31 10.10 3.00 37.38
CA PHE A 31 9.54 1.65 37.35
C PHE A 31 8.48 1.48 36.28
N GLY A 32 7.56 2.41 36.18
CA GLY A 32 6.55 2.39 35.12
C GLY A 32 7.15 2.52 33.73
N PHE A 33 8.27 3.23 33.61
CA PHE A 33 9.01 3.38 32.37
C PHE A 33 9.67 2.05 31.92
N GLU A 34 10.42 1.41 32.81
CA GLU A 34 11.05 0.11 32.55
C GLU A 34 10.03 -0.95 32.18
N TYR A 35 8.92 -1.03 32.94
CA TYR A 35 7.82 -1.92 32.64
C TYR A 35 7.26 -1.72 31.21
N LYS A 36 7.06 -0.46 30.78
CA LYS A 36 6.57 -0.17 29.42
C LYS A 36 7.56 -0.60 28.33
N VAL A 37 8.84 -0.42 28.54
CA VAL A 37 9.87 -0.86 27.58
C VAL A 37 9.88 -2.40 27.50
N GLU A 38 9.81 -3.08 28.63
CA GLU A 38 9.75 -4.55 28.67
C GLU A 38 8.46 -5.10 28.04
N ASP A 39 7.32 -4.45 28.27
CA ASP A 39 6.05 -4.85 27.69
C ASP A 39 6.06 -4.69 26.17
N ALA A 40 6.57 -3.57 25.66
CA ALA A 40 6.76 -3.36 24.23
C ALA A 40 7.74 -4.39 23.63
N LEU A 41 8.80 -4.80 24.34
CA LEU A 41 9.71 -5.85 23.88
C LEU A 41 9.01 -7.20 23.78
N LYS A 42 8.15 -7.56 24.74
CA LYS A 42 7.34 -8.80 24.69
C LYS A 42 6.40 -8.82 23.49
N ASP A 43 5.76 -7.68 23.19
CA ASP A 43 4.91 -7.59 22.00
C ASP A 43 5.70 -7.78 20.71
N VAL A 44 6.86 -7.12 20.57
CA VAL A 44 7.71 -7.24 19.39
C VAL A 44 8.27 -8.67 19.23
N GLU A 45 8.57 -9.36 20.35
CA GLU A 45 8.96 -10.77 20.36
C GLU A 45 7.79 -11.67 19.94
N LYS A 46 6.59 -11.45 20.49
CA LYS A 46 5.36 -12.17 20.12
C LYS A 46 5.01 -12.02 18.64
N PHE A 47 5.31 -10.86 18.05
CA PHE A 47 5.17 -10.64 16.61
C PHE A 47 6.20 -11.40 15.77
N GLY A 48 7.23 -11.97 16.40
CA GLY A 48 8.31 -12.69 15.72
C GLY A 48 9.38 -11.77 15.10
N PHE A 49 9.47 -10.52 15.55
CA PHE A 49 10.43 -9.54 15.03
C PHE A 49 11.71 -9.48 15.86
N LEU A 50 11.66 -9.99 17.07
CA LEU A 50 12.76 -10.00 18.03
C LEU A 50 12.86 -11.38 18.70
N ASN A 51 14.08 -11.78 19.06
CA ASN A 51 14.35 -12.89 19.96
C ASN A 51 14.97 -12.32 21.23
N ILE A 52 14.46 -12.71 22.40
CA ILE A 52 14.98 -12.35 23.70
C ILE A 52 15.59 -13.60 24.36
N GLN A 53 16.88 -13.54 24.69
CA GLN A 53 17.57 -14.63 25.40
C GLN A 53 18.23 -14.07 26.66
N GLY A 54 17.59 -14.26 27.81
CA GLY A 54 17.99 -13.60 29.04
C GLY A 54 17.88 -12.08 28.90
N THR A 55 19.01 -11.38 28.91
CA THR A 55 19.07 -9.92 28.69
C THR A 55 19.44 -9.54 27.26
N GLU A 56 19.80 -10.51 26.43
CA GLU A 56 20.25 -10.28 25.04
C GLU A 56 19.07 -10.09 24.08
N LEU A 57 19.18 -9.11 23.20
CA LEU A 57 18.19 -8.74 22.18
C LEU A 57 18.76 -8.98 20.78
N LYS A 58 18.04 -9.73 19.96
CA LYS A 58 18.44 -9.98 18.57
C LYS A 58 17.26 -9.86 17.61
N ALA A 59 17.35 -8.97 16.63
CA ALA A 59 16.32 -8.86 15.60
C ALA A 59 16.30 -10.11 14.70
N THR A 60 15.10 -10.60 14.39
CA THR A 60 14.92 -11.64 13.37
C THR A 60 15.11 -11.02 11.97
N PRO A 61 15.31 -11.84 10.91
CA PRO A 61 15.30 -11.33 9.53
C PRO A 61 14.04 -10.53 9.20
N LEU A 62 12.88 -11.02 9.68
CA LEU A 62 11.59 -10.36 9.50
C LEU A 62 11.54 -9.02 10.25
N GLY A 63 11.96 -8.97 11.53
CA GLY A 63 12.01 -7.74 12.32
C GLY A 63 13.00 -6.70 11.76
N ARG A 64 14.13 -7.16 11.21
CA ARG A 64 15.08 -6.28 10.51
C ARG A 64 14.41 -5.65 9.29
N ARG A 65 13.69 -6.44 8.48
CA ARG A 65 13.02 -5.93 7.30
C ARG A 65 11.88 -4.96 7.63
N VAL A 66 11.05 -5.26 8.65
CA VAL A 66 10.01 -4.35 9.15
C VAL A 66 10.62 -3.00 9.56
N SER A 67 11.75 -3.02 10.26
CA SER A 67 12.49 -1.80 10.64
C SER A 67 13.00 -1.01 9.44
N GLU A 68 13.57 -1.67 8.42
CA GLU A 68 14.06 -1.04 7.18
C GLU A 68 12.93 -0.44 6.34
N LEU A 69 11.74 -1.03 6.40
CA LEU A 69 10.53 -0.54 5.74
C LEU A 69 9.89 0.63 6.48
N TYR A 70 10.37 0.97 7.68
CA TYR A 70 9.80 2.00 8.57
C TYR A 70 8.35 1.73 8.97
N LEU A 71 7.92 0.48 8.96
CA LEU A 71 6.59 0.09 9.41
C LEU A 71 6.52 0.04 10.94
N ASP A 72 5.42 0.52 11.51
CA ASP A 72 5.11 0.25 12.91
C ASP A 72 5.01 -1.27 13.14
N PRO A 73 5.58 -1.83 14.22
CA PRO A 73 5.55 -3.27 14.47
C PRO A 73 4.14 -3.88 14.53
N SER A 74 3.17 -3.21 15.16
CA SER A 74 1.79 -3.69 15.19
C SER A 74 1.16 -3.69 13.80
N ALA A 75 1.34 -2.58 13.07
CA ALA A 75 0.84 -2.44 11.70
C ALA A 75 1.46 -3.49 10.76
N ALA A 76 2.76 -3.77 10.91
CA ALA A 76 3.44 -4.82 10.15
C ALA A 76 2.92 -6.22 10.52
N PHE A 77 2.67 -6.49 11.81
CA PHE A 77 2.10 -7.76 12.25
C PHE A 77 0.71 -7.99 11.67
N ASP A 78 -0.18 -7.01 11.72
CA ASP A 78 -1.52 -7.08 11.16
C ASP A 78 -1.48 -7.31 9.64
N LEU A 79 -0.60 -6.60 8.94
CA LEU A 79 -0.38 -6.80 7.51
C LEU A 79 0.08 -8.23 7.20
N ILE A 80 1.04 -8.77 7.94
CA ILE A 80 1.54 -10.14 7.80
C ILE A 80 0.42 -11.16 8.05
N GLN A 81 -0.40 -10.97 9.09
CA GLN A 81 -1.52 -11.87 9.37
C GLN A 81 -2.55 -11.87 8.24
N GLY A 82 -2.83 -10.71 7.66
CA GLY A 82 -3.69 -10.59 6.50
C GLY A 82 -3.10 -11.24 5.25
N LEU A 83 -1.81 -11.02 4.96
CA LEU A 83 -1.13 -11.62 3.81
C LEU A 83 -1.12 -13.17 3.88
N LYS A 84 -0.95 -13.76 5.05
CA LYS A 84 -1.02 -15.22 5.24
C LYS A 84 -2.40 -15.81 4.94
N LYS A 85 -3.47 -15.03 5.11
CA LYS A 85 -4.85 -15.46 4.81
C LYS A 85 -5.26 -15.17 3.37
N LEU A 86 -4.57 -14.25 2.72
CA LEU A 86 -4.86 -13.86 1.34
C LEU A 86 -4.53 -15.02 0.39
N THR A 87 -5.41 -15.31 -0.56
CA THR A 87 -5.16 -16.30 -1.63
C THR A 87 -4.33 -15.67 -2.74
N SER A 88 -3.69 -16.47 -3.60
CA SER A 88 -2.87 -15.96 -4.71
C SER A 88 -3.69 -15.30 -5.82
N ASP A 89 -4.97 -15.66 -5.95
CA ASP A 89 -5.94 -15.17 -6.92
C ASP A 89 -6.91 -14.12 -6.33
N PHE A 90 -6.44 -13.37 -5.34
CA PHE A 90 -7.25 -12.37 -4.64
C PHE A 90 -7.86 -11.31 -5.58
N GLU A 91 -9.08 -10.89 -5.26
CA GLU A 91 -9.67 -9.69 -5.86
C GLU A 91 -8.97 -8.43 -5.34
N ASP A 92 -8.77 -7.43 -6.20
CA ASP A 92 -8.14 -6.14 -5.80
C ASP A 92 -8.72 -5.56 -4.52
N ILE A 93 -10.06 -5.59 -4.37
CA ILE A 93 -10.75 -4.99 -3.23
C ILE A 93 -10.38 -5.65 -1.90
N VAL A 94 -10.07 -6.95 -1.90
CA VAL A 94 -9.65 -7.68 -0.69
C VAL A 94 -8.30 -7.17 -0.19
N LEU A 95 -7.33 -7.03 -1.09
CA LEU A 95 -6.03 -6.47 -0.74
C LEU A 95 -6.13 -4.97 -0.42
N LEU A 96 -6.95 -4.21 -1.15
CA LEU A 96 -7.23 -2.80 -0.85
C LEU A 96 -7.84 -2.64 0.54
N HIS A 97 -8.75 -3.53 0.94
CA HIS A 97 -9.33 -3.50 2.28
C HIS A 97 -8.29 -3.83 3.35
N LEU A 98 -7.41 -4.82 3.10
CA LEU A 98 -6.32 -5.15 4.03
C LEU A 98 -5.41 -3.95 4.29
N ILE A 99 -4.91 -3.30 3.24
CA ILE A 99 -4.02 -2.13 3.39
C ILE A 99 -4.75 -0.90 3.94
N SER A 100 -6.03 -0.70 3.59
CA SER A 100 -6.84 0.40 4.14
C SER A 100 -7.21 0.18 5.60
N SER A 101 -7.24 -1.06 6.06
CA SER A 101 -7.45 -1.41 7.47
C SER A 101 -6.21 -1.23 8.33
N ASN A 102 -5.05 -1.07 7.73
CA ASN A 102 -3.79 -0.89 8.43
C ASN A 102 -3.74 0.47 9.16
N ALA A 103 -3.14 0.50 10.35
CA ALA A 103 -3.03 1.71 11.15
C ALA A 103 -2.26 2.84 10.45
N GLU A 104 -1.30 2.51 9.61
CA GLU A 104 -0.55 3.48 8.80
C GLU A 104 -1.42 4.26 7.79
N MET A 105 -2.60 3.74 7.45
CA MET A 105 -3.55 4.45 6.58
C MET A 105 -4.34 5.54 7.31
N TYR A 106 -4.23 5.61 8.65
CA TYR A 106 -4.88 6.67 9.42
C TYR A 106 -4.35 8.08 9.03
N PRO A 107 -5.21 9.11 8.99
CA PRO A 107 -6.65 9.09 9.24
C PRO A 107 -7.45 8.47 8.08
N TRP A 108 -8.38 7.58 8.39
CA TRP A 108 -9.27 6.99 7.39
C TRP A 108 -10.29 8.00 6.85
N THR A 109 -10.90 7.68 5.71
CA THR A 109 -11.92 8.53 5.10
C THR A 109 -13.15 8.64 6.00
N ASN A 110 -13.53 9.87 6.35
CA ASN A 110 -14.67 10.12 7.22
C ASN A 110 -16.00 9.72 6.57
N ILE A 111 -16.93 9.21 7.38
CA ILE A 111 -18.27 8.81 6.96
C ILE A 111 -19.20 10.01 7.09
N GLN A 112 -20.00 10.27 6.07
CA GLN A 112 -21.12 11.19 6.07
C GLN A 112 -22.44 10.42 6.20
N LYS A 113 -23.53 11.12 6.58
CA LYS A 113 -24.85 10.47 6.74
C LYS A 113 -25.33 9.76 5.47
N LYS A 114 -25.00 10.29 4.29
CA LYS A 114 -25.33 9.69 2.98
C LYS A 114 -24.56 8.42 2.65
N ASP A 115 -23.50 8.09 3.40
CA ASP A 115 -22.60 7.00 3.07
C ASP A 115 -23.04 5.67 3.72
N TYR A 116 -23.84 5.72 4.79
CA TYR A 116 -24.18 4.53 5.58
C TYR A 116 -24.82 3.42 4.74
N GLU A 117 -25.86 3.75 3.98
CA GLU A 117 -26.62 2.78 3.19
C GLU A 117 -25.72 1.98 2.23
N TRP A 118 -24.96 2.66 1.37
CA TRP A 118 -24.09 1.97 0.41
C TRP A 118 -22.87 1.31 1.06
N LEU A 119 -22.40 1.82 2.23
CA LEU A 119 -21.31 1.18 2.97
C LEU A 119 -21.76 -0.11 3.63
N GLU A 120 -22.96 -0.16 4.18
CA GLU A 120 -23.54 -1.38 4.74
C GLU A 120 -23.72 -2.44 3.66
N GLU A 121 -24.32 -2.10 2.51
CA GLU A 121 -24.42 -2.99 1.36
C GLU A 121 -23.04 -3.50 0.89
N THR A 122 -22.07 -2.59 0.73
CA THR A 122 -20.70 -2.97 0.33
C THR A 122 -20.03 -3.88 1.37
N THR A 123 -20.28 -3.64 2.64
CA THR A 123 -19.74 -4.44 3.74
C THR A 123 -20.32 -5.86 3.73
N GLU A 124 -21.62 -6.00 3.53
CA GLU A 124 -22.28 -7.31 3.38
C GLU A 124 -21.71 -8.12 2.21
N GLU A 125 -21.43 -7.48 1.08
CA GLU A 125 -20.80 -8.14 -0.08
C GLU A 125 -19.35 -8.56 0.16
N LEU A 126 -18.63 -7.85 1.02
CA LEU A 126 -17.20 -8.04 1.24
C LEU A 126 -16.87 -8.90 2.48
N VAL A 127 -17.77 -9.01 3.45
CA VAL A 127 -17.48 -9.60 4.77
C VAL A 127 -16.91 -11.01 4.69
N ASP A 128 -17.40 -11.83 3.78
CA ASP A 128 -16.95 -13.21 3.57
C ASP A 128 -15.65 -13.32 2.76
N LYS A 129 -15.22 -12.25 2.11
CA LYS A 129 -14.04 -12.21 1.24
C LYS A 129 -12.83 -11.58 1.91
N ILE A 130 -13.04 -10.60 2.78
CA ILE A 130 -11.95 -9.86 3.42
C ILE A 130 -11.19 -10.73 4.41
N VAL A 131 -9.90 -10.47 4.52
CA VAL A 131 -9.00 -11.23 5.41
C VAL A 131 -8.89 -10.61 6.81
N THR A 132 -9.42 -9.40 6.99
CA THR A 132 -9.54 -8.72 8.28
C THR A 132 -10.81 -9.17 9.01
N LYS A 133 -10.79 -9.07 10.34
CA LYS A 133 -11.98 -9.40 11.13
C LYS A 133 -13.00 -8.26 11.01
N ALA A 134 -14.20 -8.59 10.55
CA ALA A 134 -15.33 -7.67 10.60
C ALA A 134 -15.95 -7.66 12.00
N PRO A 135 -16.12 -6.49 12.65
CA PRO A 135 -16.88 -6.35 13.88
C PRO A 135 -18.37 -6.47 13.58
N LYS A 136 -19.16 -6.74 14.61
CA LYS A 136 -20.62 -6.71 14.48
C LYS A 136 -21.13 -5.27 14.52
N GLU A 137 -22.30 -5.03 13.94
CA GLU A 137 -22.88 -3.67 13.82
C GLU A 137 -23.01 -2.92 15.16
N TRP A 138 -23.21 -3.63 16.26
CA TRP A 138 -23.31 -3.06 17.62
C TRP A 138 -21.98 -2.91 18.34
N ASP A 139 -20.86 -3.36 17.74
CA ASP A 139 -19.54 -3.19 18.33
C ASP A 139 -19.07 -1.74 18.11
N TYR A 140 -18.35 -1.17 19.07
CA TYR A 140 -17.87 0.22 18.96
C TYR A 140 -16.87 0.42 17.83
N GLU A 141 -16.18 -0.64 17.40
CA GLU A 141 -15.25 -0.64 16.27
C GLU A 141 -15.95 -0.61 14.90
N TYR A 142 -17.29 -0.81 14.84
CA TYR A 142 -17.99 -0.92 13.56
C TYR A 142 -17.88 0.36 12.71
N VAL A 143 -18.00 1.53 13.33
CA VAL A 143 -17.85 2.81 12.61
C VAL A 143 -16.44 2.98 12.04
N GLU A 144 -15.41 2.53 12.78
CA GLU A 144 -14.04 2.55 12.29
C GLU A 144 -13.86 1.57 11.11
N PHE A 145 -14.44 0.39 11.21
CA PHE A 145 -14.45 -0.60 10.15
C PHE A 145 -15.09 -0.04 8.86
N LEU A 146 -16.22 0.63 8.96
CA LEU A 146 -16.85 1.30 7.83
C LEU A 146 -15.96 2.41 7.21
N LYS A 147 -15.20 3.16 8.03
CA LYS A 147 -14.22 4.14 7.53
C LYS A 147 -13.10 3.46 6.73
N LYS A 148 -12.61 2.32 7.20
CA LYS A 148 -11.60 1.49 6.52
C LYS A 148 -12.15 0.97 5.20
N THR A 149 -13.38 0.46 5.19
CA THR A 149 -14.08 0.02 3.97
C THR A 149 -14.26 1.19 3.00
N LYS A 150 -14.71 2.36 3.46
CA LYS A 150 -14.83 3.56 2.62
C LYS A 150 -13.49 3.95 2.00
N THR A 151 -12.40 3.85 2.76
CA THR A 151 -11.06 4.15 2.26
C THR A 151 -10.63 3.15 1.18
N ALA A 152 -10.92 1.87 1.35
CA ALA A 152 -10.65 0.84 0.34
C ALA A 152 -11.41 1.08 -0.96
N VAL A 153 -12.69 1.43 -0.86
CA VAL A 153 -13.54 1.76 -2.02
C VAL A 153 -13.06 3.03 -2.73
N LEU A 154 -12.66 4.06 -1.98
CA LEU A 154 -12.05 5.27 -2.56
C LEU A 154 -10.81 4.93 -3.40
N VAL A 155 -9.90 4.10 -2.89
CA VAL A 155 -8.69 3.70 -3.64
C VAL A 155 -9.04 2.79 -4.82
N ARG A 156 -10.07 1.93 -4.69
CA ARG A 156 -10.62 1.16 -5.82
C ARG A 156 -11.12 2.08 -6.92
N ASP A 157 -11.92 3.09 -6.59
CA ASP A 157 -12.49 4.02 -7.54
C ASP A 157 -11.42 4.88 -8.23
N TRP A 158 -10.34 5.21 -7.51
CA TRP A 158 -9.16 5.84 -8.09
C TRP A 158 -8.53 4.97 -9.20
N ILE A 159 -8.31 3.67 -8.98
CA ILE A 159 -7.75 2.76 -9.99
C ILE A 159 -8.76 2.38 -11.08
N MET A 160 -10.05 2.63 -10.85
CA MET A 160 -11.11 2.52 -11.87
C MET A 160 -11.22 3.76 -12.74
N GLU A 161 -10.30 4.72 -12.57
CA GLU A 161 -10.15 5.95 -13.35
C GLU A 161 -11.25 6.98 -13.14
N LEU A 162 -11.95 6.94 -12.01
CA LEU A 162 -12.89 8.02 -11.67
C LEU A 162 -12.10 9.32 -11.42
N ASN A 163 -12.63 10.44 -11.88
CA ASN A 163 -11.92 11.71 -11.80
C ASN A 163 -11.92 12.29 -10.39
N GLU A 164 -11.02 13.25 -10.13
CA GLU A 164 -10.83 13.84 -8.80
C GLU A 164 -12.07 14.62 -8.33
N ASP A 165 -12.81 15.25 -9.24
CA ASP A 165 -14.06 15.95 -8.89
C ASP A 165 -15.11 14.97 -8.37
N TYR A 166 -15.27 13.81 -9.05
CA TYR A 166 -16.15 12.74 -8.59
C TYR A 166 -15.73 12.23 -7.20
N LEU A 167 -14.43 12.02 -6.99
CA LEU A 167 -13.91 11.53 -5.70
C LEU A 167 -14.10 12.57 -4.58
N LEU A 168 -13.95 13.87 -4.89
CA LEU A 168 -14.22 14.94 -3.95
C LEU A 168 -15.70 14.99 -3.56
N GLU A 169 -16.61 14.95 -4.54
CA GLU A 169 -18.06 15.06 -4.31
C GLU A 169 -18.63 13.85 -3.54
N ASN A 170 -18.18 12.64 -3.88
CA ASN A 170 -18.73 11.42 -3.31
C ASN A 170 -18.07 11.00 -2.00
N TYR A 171 -16.76 11.20 -1.85
CA TYR A 171 -16.02 10.80 -0.66
C TYR A 171 -15.67 11.95 0.28
N ASN A 172 -15.86 13.20 -0.16
CA ASN A 172 -15.43 14.41 0.54
C ASN A 172 -13.91 14.39 0.85
N VAL A 173 -13.11 13.92 -0.13
CA VAL A 173 -11.66 13.81 -0.01
C VAL A 173 -11.00 14.77 -0.99
N PRO A 174 -10.36 15.85 -0.49
CA PRO A 174 -9.63 16.79 -1.33
C PRO A 174 -8.44 16.14 -2.04
N PRO A 175 -7.98 16.68 -3.19
CA PRO A 175 -6.88 16.10 -3.96
C PRO A 175 -5.58 15.86 -3.17
N GLY A 176 -5.25 16.74 -2.23
CA GLY A 176 -4.08 16.59 -1.36
C GLY A 176 -4.20 15.39 -0.41
N GLU A 177 -5.36 15.18 0.18
CA GLU A 177 -5.65 14.02 1.04
C GLU A 177 -5.67 12.73 0.22
N LEU A 178 -6.31 12.73 -0.95
CA LEU A 178 -6.29 11.61 -1.87
C LEU A 178 -4.85 11.20 -2.21
N ARG A 179 -3.99 12.18 -2.53
CA ARG A 179 -2.58 11.91 -2.85
C ARG A 179 -1.83 11.27 -1.69
N ASN A 180 -2.07 11.72 -0.45
CA ASN A 180 -1.47 11.10 0.72
C ASN A 180 -1.92 9.65 0.88
N LYS A 181 -3.22 9.36 0.75
CA LYS A 181 -3.75 7.99 0.82
C LYS A 181 -3.16 7.08 -0.26
N ILE A 182 -3.03 7.58 -1.50
CA ILE A 182 -2.40 6.86 -2.60
C ILE A 182 -0.94 6.55 -2.29
N SER A 183 -0.18 7.53 -1.77
CA SER A 183 1.23 7.35 -1.43
C SER A 183 1.41 6.34 -0.29
N THR A 184 0.56 6.39 0.73
CA THR A 184 0.56 5.41 1.84
C THR A 184 0.19 4.02 1.34
N ALA A 185 -0.81 3.89 0.47
CA ALA A 185 -1.20 2.62 -0.13
C ALA A 185 -0.07 2.02 -1.00
N GLU A 186 0.62 2.86 -1.80
CA GLU A 186 1.79 2.43 -2.59
C GLU A 186 2.91 1.91 -1.68
N TRP A 187 3.21 2.62 -0.58
CA TRP A 187 4.22 2.23 0.38
C TRP A 187 3.85 0.93 1.12
N LEU A 188 2.60 0.79 1.60
CA LEU A 188 2.13 -0.44 2.25
C LEU A 188 2.17 -1.65 1.30
N LEU A 189 1.81 -1.48 0.03
CA LEU A 189 1.93 -2.55 -0.97
C LEU A 189 3.38 -2.90 -1.29
N TYR A 190 4.28 -1.91 -1.28
CA TYR A 190 5.71 -2.20 -1.36
C TYR A 190 6.16 -3.04 -0.17
N GLY A 191 5.80 -2.64 1.05
CA GLY A 191 6.05 -3.42 2.26
C GLY A 191 5.46 -4.83 2.20
N ALA A 192 4.21 -4.97 1.75
CA ALA A 192 3.55 -6.26 1.57
C ALA A 192 4.32 -7.18 0.61
N SER A 193 4.79 -6.65 -0.53
CA SER A 193 5.60 -7.40 -1.49
C SER A 193 6.90 -7.90 -0.89
N GLU A 194 7.62 -7.05 -0.13
CA GLU A 194 8.87 -7.40 0.54
C GLU A 194 8.66 -8.44 1.67
N LEU A 195 7.57 -8.29 2.43
CA LEU A 195 7.21 -9.24 3.47
C LEU A 195 6.82 -10.60 2.88
N CYS A 196 6.13 -10.65 1.74
CA CYS A 196 5.82 -11.88 1.03
C CYS A 196 7.08 -12.69 0.66
N VAL A 197 8.17 -12.02 0.28
CA VAL A 197 9.46 -12.70 0.01
C VAL A 197 9.96 -13.46 1.25
N LEU A 198 9.94 -12.81 2.41
CA LEU A 198 10.42 -13.41 3.66
C LEU A 198 9.47 -14.47 4.23
N LEU A 199 8.19 -14.39 3.89
CA LEU A 199 7.16 -15.35 4.30
C LEU A 199 7.08 -16.57 3.37
N GLY A 200 7.78 -16.56 2.21
CA GLY A 200 7.69 -17.61 1.20
C GLY A 200 6.42 -17.55 0.34
N GLU A 201 5.69 -16.44 0.36
CA GLU A 201 4.41 -16.22 -0.35
C GLU A 201 4.63 -15.60 -1.75
N MET A 202 5.53 -16.20 -2.52
CA MET A 202 6.03 -15.65 -3.79
C MET A 202 4.94 -15.48 -4.84
N GLU A 203 3.95 -16.35 -4.85
CA GLU A 203 2.84 -16.35 -5.81
C GLU A 203 1.94 -15.10 -5.73
N LYS A 204 1.95 -14.39 -4.61
CA LYS A 204 1.16 -13.17 -4.38
C LYS A 204 1.85 -11.91 -4.92
N ILE A 205 3.18 -11.94 -5.06
CA ILE A 205 4.01 -10.76 -5.36
C ILE A 205 3.62 -10.11 -6.69
N SER A 206 3.37 -10.90 -7.72
CA SER A 206 2.97 -10.37 -9.04
C SER A 206 1.67 -9.57 -8.95
N GLY A 207 0.64 -10.10 -8.27
CA GLY A 207 -0.64 -9.41 -8.04
C GLY A 207 -0.47 -8.12 -7.22
N ILE A 208 0.31 -8.19 -6.13
CA ILE A 208 0.61 -7.03 -5.27
C ILE A 208 1.32 -5.91 -6.07
N ASN A 209 2.35 -6.26 -6.84
CA ASN A 209 3.09 -5.27 -7.64
C ASN A 209 2.24 -4.68 -8.77
N LYS A 210 1.37 -5.48 -9.38
CA LYS A 210 0.40 -5.01 -10.37
C LYS A 210 -0.54 -3.98 -9.76
N LEU A 211 -1.14 -4.29 -8.60
CA LEU A 211 -2.03 -3.37 -7.90
C LEU A 211 -1.30 -2.10 -7.45
N LYS A 212 -0.08 -2.22 -6.91
CA LYS A 212 0.79 -1.08 -6.56
C LYS A 212 1.00 -0.15 -7.75
N PHE A 213 1.34 -0.69 -8.91
CA PHE A 213 1.54 0.11 -10.13
C PHE A 213 0.24 0.82 -10.56
N ARG A 214 -0.91 0.15 -10.46
CA ARG A 214 -2.21 0.73 -10.78
C ARG A 214 -2.58 1.86 -9.82
N ILE A 215 -2.36 1.69 -8.52
CA ILE A 215 -2.60 2.73 -7.51
C ILE A 215 -1.74 3.96 -7.75
N LYS A 216 -0.45 3.78 -7.96
CA LYS A 216 0.48 4.87 -8.28
C LYS A 216 0.01 5.74 -9.43
N ASN A 217 -0.55 5.12 -10.46
CA ASN A 217 -0.90 5.78 -11.71
C ASN A 217 -2.41 6.09 -11.87
N GLY A 218 -3.27 5.59 -10.99
CA GLY A 218 -4.73 5.73 -11.05
C GLY A 218 -5.31 5.14 -12.33
N ILE A 219 -4.99 3.88 -12.65
CA ILE A 219 -5.34 3.25 -13.92
C ILE A 219 -5.95 1.86 -13.75
N LYS A 220 -6.78 1.46 -14.71
CA LYS A 220 -7.18 0.08 -14.91
C LYS A 220 -6.02 -0.75 -15.45
N GLU A 221 -6.11 -2.08 -15.27
CA GLU A 221 -5.05 -3.02 -15.62
C GLU A 221 -4.66 -2.95 -17.11
N GLU A 222 -5.63 -2.80 -17.99
CA GLU A 222 -5.40 -2.77 -19.45
C GLU A 222 -4.50 -1.59 -19.90
N LEU A 223 -4.32 -0.55 -19.08
CA LEU A 223 -3.46 0.59 -19.41
C LEU A 223 -2.00 0.41 -19.00
N ILE A 224 -1.67 -0.62 -18.23
CA ILE A 224 -0.30 -0.87 -17.74
C ILE A 224 0.72 -0.84 -18.88
N PRO A 225 0.52 -1.53 -20.02
CA PRO A 225 1.50 -1.55 -21.11
C PRO A 225 1.81 -0.16 -21.70
N LEU A 226 0.84 0.75 -21.64
CA LEU A 226 1.01 2.11 -22.13
C LEU A 226 1.67 3.04 -21.12
N VAL A 227 1.23 2.95 -19.84
CA VAL A 227 1.70 3.84 -18.77
C VAL A 227 3.16 3.56 -18.36
N LYS A 228 3.69 2.38 -18.64
CA LYS A 228 5.13 2.08 -18.49
C LYS A 228 6.04 2.94 -19.36
N LEU A 229 5.51 3.61 -20.39
CA LEU A 229 6.28 4.50 -21.27
C LEU A 229 6.31 5.93 -20.72
N ARG A 230 7.48 6.53 -20.72
CA ARG A 230 7.66 7.93 -20.30
C ARG A 230 6.75 8.87 -21.10
N GLY A 231 6.05 9.75 -20.39
CA GLY A 231 5.18 10.76 -20.98
C GLY A 231 3.77 10.28 -21.25
N ILE A 232 3.45 9.00 -20.95
CA ILE A 232 2.09 8.48 -21.00
C ILE A 232 1.59 8.30 -19.57
N GLY A 233 0.84 9.26 -19.06
CA GLY A 233 0.07 9.12 -17.82
C GLY A 233 -1.37 8.69 -18.11
N ARG A 234 -2.18 8.56 -17.06
CA ARG A 234 -3.57 8.10 -17.03
C ARG A 234 -4.42 8.60 -18.22
N VAL A 235 -4.50 9.92 -18.40
CA VAL A 235 -5.35 10.53 -19.43
C VAL A 235 -4.90 10.19 -20.85
N ARG A 236 -3.58 10.27 -21.09
CA ARG A 236 -3.02 9.94 -22.41
C ARG A 236 -3.17 8.46 -22.73
N ALA A 237 -2.93 7.60 -21.76
CA ALA A 237 -3.09 6.16 -21.92
C ALA A 237 -4.54 5.81 -22.30
N ARG A 238 -5.53 6.40 -21.63
CA ARG A 238 -6.95 6.16 -21.92
C ARG A 238 -7.33 6.65 -23.33
N LYS A 239 -6.85 7.82 -23.76
CA LYS A 239 -7.07 8.32 -25.13
C LYS A 239 -6.50 7.37 -26.18
N LEU A 240 -5.26 6.90 -25.99
CA LEU A 240 -4.61 5.95 -26.90
C LEU A 240 -5.35 4.62 -26.96
N PHE A 241 -5.71 4.07 -25.79
CA PHE A 241 -6.42 2.81 -25.67
C PHE A 241 -7.79 2.86 -26.38
N ASN A 242 -8.57 3.91 -26.17
CA ASN A 242 -9.87 4.13 -26.81
C ASN A 242 -9.75 4.31 -28.33
N ALA A 243 -8.60 4.80 -28.83
CA ALA A 243 -8.29 4.87 -30.25
C ALA A 243 -7.76 3.55 -30.84
N GLY A 244 -7.81 2.44 -30.06
CA GLY A 244 -7.39 1.11 -30.49
C GLY A 244 -5.90 0.82 -30.31
N ILE A 245 -5.13 1.76 -29.71
CA ILE A 245 -3.69 1.60 -29.46
C ILE A 245 -3.52 1.06 -28.02
N LYS A 246 -3.47 -0.27 -27.89
CA LYS A 246 -3.56 -0.94 -26.58
C LYS A 246 -2.22 -1.27 -25.95
N ASN A 247 -1.13 -1.27 -26.72
CA ASN A 247 0.18 -1.71 -26.27
C ASN A 247 1.33 -1.05 -27.07
N VAL A 248 2.56 -1.40 -26.75
CA VAL A 248 3.78 -0.92 -27.40
C VAL A 248 3.82 -1.23 -28.91
N LEU A 249 3.33 -2.42 -29.31
CA LEU A 249 3.26 -2.78 -30.73
C LEU A 249 2.28 -1.89 -31.50
N GLY A 250 1.12 -1.61 -30.92
CA GLY A 250 0.16 -0.64 -31.47
C GLY A 250 0.78 0.74 -31.67
N LEU A 251 1.57 1.22 -30.68
CA LEU A 251 2.30 2.50 -30.80
C LEU A 251 3.38 2.50 -31.89
N ARG A 252 4.04 1.36 -32.15
CA ARG A 252 5.02 1.24 -33.25
C ARG A 252 4.37 1.40 -34.61
N ASN A 253 3.21 0.83 -34.80
CA ASN A 253 2.53 0.75 -36.10
C ASN A 253 1.75 2.02 -36.46
N VAL A 254 1.60 2.97 -35.55
CA VAL A 254 0.86 4.22 -35.76
C VAL A 254 1.85 5.37 -35.99
N SER A 255 1.53 6.31 -36.91
CA SER A 255 2.38 7.46 -37.20
C SER A 255 2.49 8.43 -36.02
N THR A 256 3.59 9.19 -35.95
CA THR A 256 3.83 10.19 -34.90
C THR A 256 2.74 11.26 -34.87
N GLU A 257 2.28 11.69 -36.05
CA GLU A 257 1.22 12.71 -36.22
C GLU A 257 -0.09 12.24 -35.62
N LYS A 258 -0.46 10.96 -35.86
CA LYS A 258 -1.69 10.38 -35.28
C LYS A 258 -1.59 10.29 -33.76
N ILE A 259 -0.44 9.88 -33.23
CA ILE A 259 -0.21 9.88 -31.76
C ILE A 259 -0.32 11.31 -31.23
N ALA A 260 0.35 12.28 -31.87
CA ALA A 260 0.33 13.70 -31.47
C ALA A 260 -1.09 14.28 -31.44
N GLY A 261 -1.90 13.97 -32.46
CA GLY A 261 -3.32 14.36 -32.50
C GLY A 261 -4.14 13.81 -31.35
N LEU A 262 -3.91 12.54 -30.96
CA LEU A 262 -4.64 11.89 -29.85
C LEU A 262 -4.26 12.45 -28.48
N ILE A 263 -2.96 12.68 -28.24
CA ILE A 263 -2.45 13.10 -26.91
C ILE A 263 -2.29 14.62 -26.76
N GLY A 264 -2.44 15.38 -27.86
CA GLY A 264 -2.32 16.84 -27.86
C GLY A 264 -0.89 17.36 -27.70
N SER A 265 0.15 16.59 -28.10
CA SER A 265 1.55 17.01 -27.94
C SER A 265 2.48 16.28 -28.92
N GLU A 266 3.02 17.01 -29.88
CA GLU A 266 3.98 16.48 -30.84
C GLU A 266 5.31 16.07 -30.18
N LYS A 267 5.83 16.88 -29.26
CA LYS A 267 7.06 16.60 -28.50
C LYS A 267 6.97 15.28 -27.74
N VAL A 268 5.85 15.03 -27.09
CA VAL A 268 5.62 13.77 -26.36
C VAL A 268 5.44 12.60 -27.33
N ALA A 269 4.73 12.78 -28.44
CA ALA A 269 4.58 11.74 -29.47
C ALA A 269 5.92 11.32 -30.07
N GLN A 270 6.80 12.27 -30.39
CA GLN A 270 8.16 11.99 -30.84
C GLN A 270 8.98 11.23 -29.78
N SER A 271 8.87 11.62 -28.50
CA SER A 271 9.53 10.92 -27.40
C SER A 271 9.05 9.48 -27.26
N ILE A 272 7.73 9.26 -27.36
CA ILE A 272 7.13 7.92 -27.33
C ILE A 272 7.65 7.07 -28.49
N LYS A 273 7.69 7.62 -29.71
CA LYS A 273 8.19 6.91 -30.91
C LYS A 273 9.66 6.53 -30.77
N LYS A 274 10.49 7.37 -30.18
CA LYS A 274 11.90 7.03 -29.87
C LYS A 274 11.98 5.86 -28.89
N GLN A 275 11.18 5.86 -27.82
CA GLN A 275 11.18 4.78 -26.83
C GLN A 275 10.77 3.43 -27.43
N VAL A 276 9.73 3.40 -28.27
CA VAL A 276 9.22 2.15 -28.86
C VAL A 276 10.02 1.71 -30.11
N GLY A 277 10.80 2.61 -30.74
CA GLY A 277 11.64 2.31 -31.90
C GLY A 277 13.01 1.73 -31.56
N HIS A 278 13.57 2.02 -30.37
CA HIS A 278 14.95 1.67 -30.00
C HIS A 278 15.07 0.41 -29.15
N LYS A 279 14.01 -0.12 -28.56
CA LYS A 279 14.05 -1.36 -27.77
C LYS A 279 13.25 -2.46 -28.46
N ARG A 280 13.91 -3.56 -28.79
CA ARG A 280 13.26 -4.87 -28.68
C ARG A 280 13.01 -5.10 -27.18
N MET A 281 11.93 -4.54 -26.65
CA MET A 281 11.47 -4.95 -25.32
C MET A 281 10.94 -6.38 -25.48
N THR A 282 11.62 -7.33 -24.89
CA THR A 282 11.15 -8.72 -24.74
C THR A 282 10.03 -8.74 -23.68
N GLU A 283 9.18 -9.76 -23.70
CA GLU A 283 8.16 -9.95 -22.68
C GLU A 283 8.78 -9.99 -21.27
N ALA A 284 10.00 -10.49 -21.12
CA ALA A 284 10.79 -10.49 -19.87
C ALA A 284 11.09 -9.08 -19.31
N ASP A 285 11.13 -8.03 -20.14
CA ASP A 285 11.27 -6.65 -19.66
C ASP A 285 9.99 -6.14 -18.97
N PHE A 286 8.88 -6.87 -19.04
CA PHE A 286 7.61 -6.56 -18.41
C PHE A 286 7.38 -7.33 -17.10
N GLU A 287 8.14 -8.40 -16.84
CA GLU A 287 8.01 -9.23 -15.62
C GLU A 287 8.86 -8.72 -14.44
N ASN A 288 9.85 -7.86 -14.69
CA ASN A 288 10.80 -7.36 -13.68
C ASN A 288 10.46 -5.96 -13.13
N PHE A 289 9.14 -5.62 -13.00
CA PHE A 289 8.72 -4.41 -12.29
C PHE A 289 7.54 -4.69 -11.36
#